data_e9dca710f519761c93b2715744fe3ff5
#
_entry.id   e9dca710f519761c93b2715744fe3ff5
#
_cell.length_a   1.000
_cell.length_b   1.000
_cell.length_c   1.000
_cell.angle_alpha   90.00
_cell.angle_beta   90.00
_cell.angle_gamma   90.00
#
_symmetry.space_group_name_H-M   'P 1'
#
loop_
_entity.id
_entity.type
_entity.pdbx_description
1 polymer ?
#
loop_
_entity_poly.entity_id
_entity_poly.type
_entity_poly.pdbx_seq_one_letter_code
_entity_poly.pdbx_strand_id
1 'polypeptide(L)'
;GVQVDNMDHATATARAASATGLFTRRLTDECLVKIATHKYKGGSYTPVDNFLNPFWLWCANLLPMWMAPNLVTLIGLGFNFLAFYLITTETDGNFEGEIRPWINAACGFCLFAYQTLDAMDGKHARATKNSTPLGQLFDHGCDALSCPMMVLSLMSCLQLGVNSIVIYGLLSAQVPFFLAQWAESKTGSMQHSLMGLFGVTETQLMFCLIHLISAYLPCSFWTETVGRSEEH
;
A
#
# COMPACT_ATOMS: atom_id res chain seq x y z
N GLY A 1 5.21 4.55 -38.24
CA GLY A 1 4.58 3.21 -38.38
C GLY A 1 4.30 2.54 -37.05
N VAL A 2 5.27 2.55 -36.12
CA VAL A 2 5.16 1.83 -34.84
C VAL A 2 4.16 2.45 -33.84
N GLN A 3 3.90 3.74 -33.94
CA GLN A 3 2.98 4.44 -33.01
C GLN A 3 1.49 4.26 -33.39
N VAL A 4 1.21 4.02 -34.67
CA VAL A 4 -0.15 3.78 -35.17
C VAL A 4 -0.59 2.32 -34.87
N ASP A 5 0.32 1.35 -35.02
CA ASP A 5 0.04 -0.07 -34.74
C ASP A 5 -0.29 -0.33 -33.27
N ASN A 6 0.38 0.37 -32.32
CA ASN A 6 0.06 0.26 -30.89
C ASN A 6 -1.31 0.86 -30.51
N MET A 7 -1.76 1.88 -31.23
CA MET A 7 -3.11 2.45 -31.03
C MET A 7 -4.20 1.51 -31.52
N ASP A 8 -3.97 0.82 -32.63
CA ASP A 8 -4.93 -0.13 -33.20
C ASP A 8 -5.11 -1.38 -32.33
N HIS A 9 -4.00 -1.88 -31.72
CA HIS A 9 -4.07 -2.98 -30.77
C HIS A 9 -4.78 -2.59 -29.47
N ALA A 10 -4.53 -1.41 -28.91
CA ALA A 10 -5.19 -0.93 -27.69
C ALA A 10 -6.69 -0.72 -27.91
N THR A 11 -7.10 -0.17 -29.08
CA THR A 11 -8.50 0.01 -29.46
C THR A 11 -9.20 -1.32 -29.75
N ALA A 12 -8.52 -2.29 -30.34
CA ALA A 12 -9.06 -3.64 -30.58
C ALA A 12 -9.31 -4.40 -29.27
N THR A 13 -8.37 -4.32 -28.32
CA THR A 13 -8.50 -4.95 -26.99
C THR A 13 -9.62 -4.30 -26.16
N ALA A 14 -9.78 -2.97 -26.21
CA ALA A 14 -10.85 -2.26 -25.54
C ALA A 14 -12.23 -2.55 -26.16
N ARG A 15 -12.32 -2.75 -27.50
CA ARG A 15 -13.53 -3.19 -28.18
C ARG A 15 -13.94 -4.62 -27.81
N ALA A 16 -12.98 -5.52 -27.65
CA ALA A 16 -13.24 -6.89 -27.21
C ALA A 16 -13.77 -6.95 -25.76
N ALA A 17 -13.22 -6.14 -24.85
CA ALA A 17 -13.71 -6.01 -23.47
C ALA A 17 -15.12 -5.38 -23.39
N SER A 18 -15.52 -4.55 -24.35
CA SER A 18 -16.87 -3.96 -24.46
C SER A 18 -17.95 -4.95 -24.87
N ALA A 19 -17.60 -6.12 -25.37
CA ALA A 19 -18.57 -7.11 -25.87
C ALA A 19 -19.18 -8.00 -24.75
N THR A 20 -18.62 -7.97 -23.51
CA THR A 20 -19.15 -8.73 -22.37
C THR A 20 -20.02 -7.85 -21.47
N GLY A 21 -21.27 -7.72 -21.83
CA GLY A 21 -22.36 -6.90 -21.34
C GLY A 21 -22.72 -6.78 -19.86
N LEU A 22 -21.77 -6.70 -18.91
CA LEU A 22 -22.09 -6.56 -17.48
C LEU A 22 -21.92 -5.13 -16.91
N PHE A 23 -21.17 -4.25 -17.58
CA PHE A 23 -21.03 -2.82 -17.20
C PHE A 23 -20.91 -1.96 -18.47
N THR A 24 -22.02 -1.65 -19.13
CA THR A 24 -22.05 -0.88 -20.38
C THR A 24 -22.04 0.64 -20.16
N ARG A 25 -21.05 1.17 -19.48
CA ARG A 25 -20.61 2.52 -19.76
C ARG A 25 -19.43 2.42 -20.73
N ARG A 26 -19.71 2.48 -22.04
CA ARG A 26 -18.64 2.46 -23.05
C ARG A 26 -17.71 3.62 -22.78
N LEU A 27 -16.41 3.31 -22.63
CA LEU A 27 -15.37 4.33 -22.61
C LEU A 27 -15.40 5.03 -23.97
N THR A 28 -15.43 6.36 -23.98
CA THR A 28 -15.34 7.13 -25.22
C THR A 28 -13.94 6.97 -25.82
N ASP A 29 -13.80 7.17 -27.14
CA ASP A 29 -12.48 7.11 -27.80
C ASP A 29 -11.51 8.13 -27.17
N GLU A 30 -11.99 9.28 -26.72
CA GLU A 30 -11.21 10.26 -25.98
C GLU A 30 -10.66 9.70 -24.65
N CYS A 31 -11.47 8.95 -23.91
CA CYS A 31 -11.02 8.28 -22.68
C CYS A 31 -9.97 7.21 -22.97
N LEU A 32 -10.14 6.45 -24.06
CA LEU A 32 -9.17 5.43 -24.48
C LEU A 32 -7.82 6.04 -24.84
N VAL A 33 -7.82 7.18 -25.55
CA VAL A 33 -6.61 7.92 -25.88
C VAL A 33 -5.93 8.45 -24.60
N LYS A 34 -6.69 9.01 -23.66
CA LYS A 34 -6.14 9.48 -22.38
C LYS A 34 -5.50 8.34 -21.57
N ILE A 35 -6.13 7.17 -21.53
CA ILE A 35 -5.56 5.98 -20.88
C ILE A 35 -4.29 5.54 -21.60
N ALA A 36 -4.29 5.45 -22.91
CA ALA A 36 -3.14 5.00 -23.70
C ALA A 36 -1.93 5.97 -23.62
N THR A 37 -2.18 7.26 -23.42
CA THR A 37 -1.15 8.30 -23.32
C THR A 37 -0.77 8.65 -21.88
N HIS A 38 -1.44 8.06 -20.89
CA HIS A 38 -1.17 8.32 -19.49
C HIS A 38 0.25 7.90 -19.12
N LYS A 39 0.98 8.81 -18.44
CA LYS A 39 2.30 8.55 -17.87
C LYS A 39 2.26 8.88 -16.40
N TYR A 40 2.58 7.90 -15.58
CA TYR A 40 2.75 8.11 -14.15
C TYR A 40 3.90 9.08 -13.89
N LYS A 41 3.64 10.05 -13.03
CA LYS A 41 4.64 11.00 -12.55
C LYS A 41 4.62 10.98 -11.02
N GLY A 42 5.58 10.26 -10.44
CA GLY A 42 5.79 10.23 -8.99
C GLY A 42 6.14 11.59 -8.42
N GLY A 43 5.81 11.81 -7.17
CA GLY A 43 6.17 13.00 -6.40
C GLY A 43 7.65 12.97 -5.94
N SER A 44 7.97 13.87 -5.02
CA SER A 44 9.30 13.95 -4.40
C SER A 44 9.54 12.79 -3.45
N TYR A 45 10.74 12.21 -3.51
CA TYR A 45 11.22 11.21 -2.56
C TYR A 45 11.65 11.87 -1.25
N THR A 46 11.38 11.19 -0.12
CA THR A 46 11.89 11.58 1.20
C THR A 46 13.37 11.22 1.36
N PRO A 47 14.06 11.72 2.40
CA PRO A 47 15.40 11.25 2.73
C PRO A 47 15.49 9.75 2.99
N VAL A 48 14.46 9.16 3.62
CA VAL A 48 14.40 7.71 3.89
C VAL A 48 14.19 6.92 2.61
N ASP A 49 13.31 7.39 1.72
CA ASP A 49 13.14 6.80 0.38
C ASP A 49 14.48 6.76 -0.37
N ASN A 50 15.23 7.86 -0.36
CA ASN A 50 16.52 7.95 -1.03
C ASN A 50 17.55 7.00 -0.40
N PHE A 51 17.54 6.84 0.94
CA PHE A 51 18.41 5.92 1.65
C PHE A 51 18.07 4.45 1.35
N LEU A 52 16.80 4.09 1.29
CA LEU A 52 16.34 2.72 1.02
C LEU A 52 16.29 2.36 -0.47
N ASN A 53 16.30 3.33 -1.36
CA ASN A 53 16.18 3.10 -2.80
C ASN A 53 17.24 2.13 -3.37
N PRO A 54 18.53 2.14 -2.98
CA PRO A 54 19.50 1.15 -3.44
C PRO A 54 19.13 -0.28 -3.02
N PHE A 55 18.60 -0.47 -1.80
CA PHE A 55 18.12 -1.77 -1.31
C PHE A 55 16.92 -2.26 -2.14
N TRP A 56 15.93 -1.42 -2.38
CA TRP A 56 14.77 -1.79 -3.22
C TRP A 56 15.14 -2.09 -4.67
N LEU A 57 16.09 -1.35 -5.24
CA LEU A 57 16.60 -1.64 -6.58
C LEU A 57 17.32 -2.98 -6.62
N TRP A 58 18.12 -3.29 -5.61
CA TRP A 58 18.78 -4.58 -5.49
C TRP A 58 17.74 -5.71 -5.38
N CYS A 59 16.75 -5.58 -4.52
CA CYS A 59 15.65 -6.54 -4.38
C CYS A 59 14.87 -6.70 -5.68
N ALA A 60 14.51 -5.60 -6.37
CA ALA A 60 13.79 -5.65 -7.64
C ALA A 60 14.57 -6.40 -8.74
N ASN A 61 15.90 -6.30 -8.74
CA ASN A 61 16.77 -7.01 -9.68
C ASN A 61 16.87 -8.52 -9.39
N LEU A 62 16.48 -8.99 -8.21
CA LEU A 62 16.38 -10.42 -7.90
C LEU A 62 15.11 -11.06 -8.47
N LEU A 63 14.10 -10.24 -8.83
CA LEU A 63 12.86 -10.75 -9.39
C LEU A 63 13.06 -11.26 -10.81
N PRO A 64 12.50 -12.42 -11.15
CA PRO A 64 12.57 -12.96 -12.50
C PRO A 64 11.85 -12.03 -13.48
N MET A 65 12.43 -11.78 -14.64
CA MET A 65 11.87 -10.90 -15.68
C MET A 65 10.51 -11.38 -16.24
N TRP A 66 10.15 -12.64 -16.04
CA TRP A 66 8.84 -13.19 -16.43
C TRP A 66 7.74 -12.92 -15.40
N MET A 67 8.09 -12.48 -14.18
CA MET A 67 7.11 -12.20 -13.13
C MET A 67 6.34 -10.91 -13.48
N ALA A 68 5.02 -10.99 -13.47
CA ALA A 68 4.19 -9.81 -13.69
C ALA A 68 4.32 -8.84 -12.49
N PRO A 69 4.47 -7.52 -12.72
CA PRO A 69 4.54 -6.54 -11.63
C PRO A 69 3.36 -6.61 -10.66
N ASN A 70 2.14 -6.76 -11.18
CA ASN A 70 0.92 -6.91 -10.36
C ASN A 70 0.94 -8.17 -9.47
N LEU A 71 1.71 -9.19 -9.82
CA LEU A 71 1.90 -10.36 -8.96
C LEU A 71 2.77 -10.00 -7.75
N VAL A 72 3.77 -9.12 -7.93
CA VAL A 72 4.61 -8.62 -6.83
C VAL A 72 3.74 -7.83 -5.84
N THR A 73 2.92 -6.91 -6.34
CA THR A 73 1.93 -6.16 -5.55
C THR A 73 0.99 -7.10 -4.79
N LEU A 74 0.45 -8.13 -5.47
CA LEU A 74 -0.48 -9.09 -4.88
C LEU A 74 0.18 -9.94 -3.78
N ILE A 75 1.44 -10.35 -3.96
CA ILE A 75 2.20 -11.06 -2.92
C ILE A 75 2.40 -10.15 -1.71
N GLY A 76 2.73 -8.86 -1.93
CA GLY A 76 2.81 -7.85 -0.88
C GLY A 76 1.50 -7.74 -0.11
N LEU A 77 0.39 -7.55 -0.80
CA LEU A 77 -0.94 -7.53 -0.19
C LEU A 77 -1.23 -8.81 0.63
N GLY A 78 -0.77 -9.97 0.15
CA GLY A 78 -0.89 -11.25 0.85
C GLY A 78 -0.18 -11.26 2.21
N PHE A 79 1.02 -10.64 2.32
CA PHE A 79 1.69 -10.47 3.60
C PHE A 79 0.89 -9.57 4.55
N ASN A 80 0.29 -8.52 4.04
CA ASN A 80 -0.52 -7.62 4.86
C ASN A 80 -1.82 -8.29 5.34
N PHE A 81 -2.46 -9.08 4.49
CA PHE A 81 -3.58 -9.95 4.89
C PHE A 81 -3.16 -10.96 5.96
N LEU A 82 -1.97 -11.55 5.85
CA LEU A 82 -1.46 -12.50 6.84
C LEU A 82 -1.25 -11.80 8.20
N ALA A 83 -0.64 -10.61 8.22
CA ALA A 83 -0.49 -9.84 9.46
C ALA A 83 -1.84 -9.53 10.10
N PHE A 84 -2.80 -9.05 9.31
CA PHE A 84 -4.15 -8.74 9.77
C PHE A 84 -4.87 -9.99 10.30
N TYR A 85 -4.77 -11.13 9.60
CA TYR A 85 -5.34 -12.40 10.01
C TYR A 85 -4.76 -12.88 11.35
N LEU A 86 -3.44 -12.83 11.51
CA LEU A 86 -2.76 -13.23 12.75
C LEU A 86 -3.25 -12.40 13.95
N ILE A 87 -3.30 -11.08 13.81
CA ILE A 87 -3.79 -10.20 14.88
C ILE A 87 -5.28 -10.46 15.18
N THR A 88 -6.11 -10.54 14.15
CA THR A 88 -7.56 -10.73 14.32
C THR A 88 -7.89 -12.06 15.01
N THR A 89 -7.17 -13.13 14.65
CA THR A 89 -7.35 -14.43 15.27
C THR A 89 -6.81 -14.50 16.69
N GLU A 90 -5.72 -13.78 16.99
CA GLU A 90 -5.14 -13.75 18.32
C GLU A 90 -6.01 -12.98 19.32
N THR A 91 -6.70 -11.96 18.84
CA THR A 91 -7.52 -11.06 19.68
C THR A 91 -9.02 -11.35 19.57
N ASP A 92 -9.42 -12.48 18.96
CA ASP A 92 -10.82 -12.86 18.71
C ASP A 92 -11.63 -11.71 18.04
N GLY A 93 -10.97 -10.88 17.24
CA GLY A 93 -11.56 -9.74 16.54
C GLY A 93 -11.85 -8.50 17.41
N ASN A 94 -11.50 -8.52 18.70
CA ASN A 94 -11.68 -7.37 19.59
C ASN A 94 -10.52 -6.35 19.48
N PHE A 95 -9.40 -6.74 18.89
CA PHE A 95 -8.19 -5.93 18.77
C PHE A 95 -7.60 -5.48 20.11
N GLU A 96 -7.90 -6.22 21.17
CA GLU A 96 -7.38 -6.06 22.53
C GLU A 96 -6.96 -7.43 23.08
N GLY A 97 -6.17 -7.41 24.14
CA GLY A 97 -5.77 -8.60 24.87
C GLY A 97 -4.30 -8.95 24.68
N GLU A 98 -3.88 -10.02 25.32
CA GLU A 98 -2.51 -10.45 25.31
C GLU A 98 -2.13 -11.04 23.94
N ILE A 99 -1.19 -10.38 23.25
CA ILE A 99 -0.69 -10.82 21.96
C ILE A 99 0.63 -11.53 22.17
N ARG A 100 0.73 -12.77 21.70
CA ARG A 100 1.97 -13.54 21.79
C ARG A 100 3.11 -12.80 21.07
N PRO A 101 4.32 -12.72 21.68
CA PRO A 101 5.45 -11.97 21.13
C PRO A 101 5.79 -12.30 19.68
N TRP A 102 5.75 -13.59 19.31
CA TRP A 102 6.04 -14.02 17.95
C TRP A 102 5.04 -13.50 16.92
N ILE A 103 3.78 -13.26 17.31
CA ILE A 103 2.76 -12.68 16.41
C ILE A 103 3.10 -11.23 16.10
N ASN A 104 3.45 -10.43 17.10
CA ASN A 104 3.92 -9.07 16.88
C ASN A 104 5.18 -9.06 15.97
N ALA A 105 6.15 -9.95 16.22
CA ALA A 105 7.33 -10.07 15.37
C ALA A 105 6.96 -10.47 13.93
N ALA A 106 6.03 -11.41 13.75
CA ALA A 106 5.55 -11.84 12.44
C ALA A 106 4.81 -10.70 11.71
N CYS A 107 3.98 -9.92 12.43
CA CYS A 107 3.29 -8.75 11.85
C CYS A 107 4.30 -7.69 11.40
N GLY A 108 5.29 -7.35 12.22
CA GLY A 108 6.35 -6.42 11.84
C GLY A 108 7.11 -6.87 10.59
N PHE A 109 7.43 -8.17 10.50
CA PHE A 109 8.06 -8.75 9.32
C PHE A 109 7.13 -8.68 8.08
N CYS A 110 5.85 -9.04 8.22
CA CYS A 110 4.89 -9.01 7.13
C CYS A 110 4.69 -7.59 6.59
N LEU A 111 4.60 -6.59 7.47
CA LEU A 111 4.50 -5.18 7.08
C LEU A 111 5.76 -4.69 6.36
N PHE A 112 6.95 -5.09 6.82
CA PHE A 112 8.20 -4.76 6.14
C PHE A 112 8.31 -5.44 4.78
N ALA A 113 7.85 -6.70 4.66
CA ALA A 113 7.80 -7.42 3.39
C ALA A 113 6.81 -6.75 2.42
N TYR A 114 5.61 -6.37 2.88
CA TYR A 114 4.64 -5.60 2.09
C TYR A 114 5.26 -4.31 1.56
N GLN A 115 5.81 -3.46 2.43
CA GLN A 115 6.42 -2.19 2.06
C GLN A 115 7.57 -2.35 1.07
N THR A 116 8.38 -3.41 1.23
CA THR A 116 9.49 -3.71 0.31
C THR A 116 8.96 -4.13 -1.06
N LEU A 117 7.97 -5.01 -1.13
CA LEU A 117 7.38 -5.50 -2.38
C LEU A 117 6.66 -4.38 -3.14
N ASP A 118 5.93 -3.53 -2.43
CA ASP A 118 5.29 -2.33 -2.94
C ASP A 118 6.31 -1.36 -3.56
N ALA A 119 7.38 -1.03 -2.83
CA ALA A 119 8.45 -0.19 -3.35
C ALA A 119 9.20 -0.80 -4.57
N MET A 120 9.11 -2.11 -4.77
CA MET A 120 9.78 -2.85 -5.84
C MET A 120 8.96 -2.96 -7.12
N ASP A 121 7.62 -3.08 -7.04
CA ASP A 121 6.78 -3.45 -8.18
C ASP A 121 6.82 -2.42 -9.31
N GLY A 122 6.77 -1.13 -9.01
CA GLY A 122 6.95 -0.07 -9.98
C GLY A 122 8.37 -0.02 -10.58
N LYS A 123 9.40 -0.40 -9.81
CA LYS A 123 10.78 -0.55 -10.33
C LYS A 123 10.87 -1.73 -11.28
N HIS A 124 10.27 -2.85 -10.90
CA HIS A 124 10.18 -4.06 -11.71
C HIS A 124 9.35 -3.83 -12.98
N ALA A 125 8.21 -3.12 -12.87
CA ALA A 125 7.39 -2.73 -14.03
C ALA A 125 8.17 -1.91 -15.07
N ARG A 126 9.01 -0.99 -14.61
CA ARG A 126 9.90 -0.22 -15.48
C ARG A 126 10.99 -1.08 -16.12
N ALA A 127 11.63 -1.96 -15.33
CA ALA A 127 12.67 -2.87 -15.82
C ALA A 127 12.15 -3.85 -16.88
N THR A 128 10.94 -4.37 -16.69
CA THR A 128 10.28 -5.31 -17.62
C THR A 128 9.51 -4.62 -18.75
N LYS A 129 9.48 -3.27 -18.78
CA LYS A 129 8.71 -2.45 -19.74
C LYS A 129 7.19 -2.73 -19.70
N ASN A 130 6.68 -3.16 -18.55
CA ASN A 130 5.27 -3.49 -18.32
C ASN A 130 4.54 -2.42 -17.49
N SER A 131 5.04 -1.18 -17.45
CA SER A 131 4.35 -0.08 -16.78
C SER A 131 3.09 0.30 -17.55
N THR A 132 1.92 0.15 -16.91
CA THR A 132 0.61 0.43 -17.50
C THR A 132 -0.27 1.22 -16.54
N PRO A 133 -1.25 2.02 -17.03
CA PRO A 133 -2.23 2.69 -16.18
C PRO A 133 -3.06 1.71 -15.33
N LEU A 134 -3.33 0.52 -15.87
CA LEU A 134 -4.05 -0.54 -15.15
C LEU A 134 -3.20 -1.09 -13.99
N GLY A 135 -1.88 -1.24 -14.20
CA GLY A 135 -0.95 -1.64 -13.14
C GLY A 135 -0.94 -0.64 -11.99
N GLN A 136 -0.88 0.66 -12.31
CA GLN A 136 -0.98 1.72 -11.30
C GLN A 136 -2.32 1.69 -10.54
N LEU A 137 -3.43 1.53 -11.25
CA LEU A 137 -4.75 1.42 -10.61
C LEU A 137 -4.84 0.18 -9.70
N PHE A 138 -4.24 -0.93 -10.10
CA PHE A 138 -4.20 -2.15 -9.31
C PHE A 138 -3.38 -1.96 -8.03
N ASP A 139 -2.20 -1.37 -8.13
CA ASP A 139 -1.29 -1.02 -7.06
C ASP A 139 -2.00 -0.12 -6.01
N HIS A 140 -2.49 1.03 -6.43
CA HIS A 140 -3.24 1.93 -5.54
C HIS A 140 -4.52 1.31 -4.94
N GLY A 141 -5.16 0.37 -5.66
CA GLY A 141 -6.28 -0.42 -5.14
C GLY A 141 -5.85 -1.37 -4.02
N CYS A 142 -4.70 -2.00 -4.16
CA CYS A 142 -4.10 -2.83 -3.11
C CYS A 142 -3.70 -1.99 -1.89
N ASP A 143 -3.14 -0.79 -2.09
CA ASP A 143 -2.81 0.16 -1.03
C ASP A 143 -4.05 0.58 -0.24
N ALA A 144 -5.15 0.88 -0.94
CA ALA A 144 -6.41 1.24 -0.30
C ALA A 144 -6.97 0.15 0.61
N LEU A 145 -6.74 -1.13 0.27
CA LEU A 145 -7.08 -2.28 1.10
C LEU A 145 -6.08 -2.49 2.23
N SER A 146 -4.80 -2.28 1.96
CA SER A 146 -3.71 -2.46 2.93
C SER A 146 -3.76 -1.45 4.06
N CYS A 147 -4.07 -0.20 3.76
CA CYS A 147 -4.05 0.90 4.70
C CYS A 147 -4.90 0.64 5.97
N PRO A 148 -6.20 0.28 5.90
CA PRO A 148 -6.99 -0.04 7.10
C PRO A 148 -6.47 -1.26 7.85
N MET A 149 -5.97 -2.29 7.17
CA MET A 149 -5.42 -3.49 7.82
C MET A 149 -4.16 -3.16 8.63
N MET A 150 -3.27 -2.34 8.09
CA MET A 150 -2.07 -1.88 8.81
C MET A 150 -2.44 -1.05 10.04
N VAL A 151 -3.41 -0.13 9.91
CA VAL A 151 -3.87 0.70 11.04
C VAL A 151 -4.49 -0.18 12.13
N LEU A 152 -5.39 -1.10 11.78
CA LEU A 152 -6.03 -2.00 12.75
C LEU A 152 -5.00 -2.91 13.44
N SER A 153 -4.04 -3.43 12.69
CA SER A 153 -2.94 -4.22 13.26
C SER A 153 -2.11 -3.41 14.26
N LEU A 154 -1.77 -2.16 13.93
CA LEU A 154 -1.06 -1.26 14.83
C LEU A 154 -1.89 -0.92 16.07
N MET A 155 -3.16 -0.58 15.92
CA MET A 155 -4.05 -0.22 17.05
C MET A 155 -4.21 -1.39 18.02
N SER A 156 -4.30 -2.62 17.49
CA SER A 156 -4.29 -3.83 18.31
C SER A 156 -2.96 -4.00 19.06
N CYS A 157 -1.84 -3.81 18.38
CA CYS A 157 -0.51 -3.86 18.98
C CYS A 157 -0.37 -2.87 20.15
N LEU A 158 -0.97 -1.69 20.04
CA LEU A 158 -1.01 -0.65 21.07
C LEU A 158 -2.11 -0.85 22.12
N GLN A 159 -2.87 -1.96 22.06
CA GLN A 159 -3.94 -2.29 23.00
C GLN A 159 -5.09 -1.26 23.02
N LEU A 160 -5.40 -0.64 21.89
CA LEU A 160 -6.41 0.41 21.82
C LEU A 160 -7.85 -0.13 21.65
N GLY A 161 -8.00 -1.40 21.24
CA GLY A 161 -9.31 -2.02 21.04
C GLY A 161 -10.18 -1.36 19.98
N VAL A 162 -11.49 -1.69 20.00
CA VAL A 162 -12.47 -1.12 19.06
C VAL A 162 -13.17 0.08 19.72
N ASN A 163 -12.63 1.26 19.53
CA ASN A 163 -13.17 2.51 20.10
C ASN A 163 -13.05 3.68 19.10
N SER A 164 -13.42 4.88 19.53
CA SER A 164 -13.37 6.09 18.69
C SER A 164 -11.95 6.45 18.25
N ILE A 165 -10.91 6.12 19.02
CA ILE A 165 -9.50 6.40 18.67
C ILE A 165 -9.12 5.62 17.41
N VAL A 166 -9.57 4.36 17.30
CA VAL A 166 -9.33 3.54 16.11
C VAL A 166 -10.00 4.15 14.88
N ILE A 167 -11.22 4.69 15.02
CA ILE A 167 -11.91 5.39 13.93
C ILE A 167 -11.11 6.61 13.48
N TYR A 168 -10.60 7.41 14.42
CA TYR A 168 -9.71 8.54 14.09
C TYR A 168 -8.41 8.07 13.44
N GLY A 169 -7.81 6.97 13.90
CA GLY A 169 -6.64 6.35 13.28
C GLY A 169 -6.90 5.94 11.83
N LEU A 170 -8.01 5.27 11.57
CA LEU A 170 -8.43 4.90 10.21
C LEU A 170 -8.65 6.12 9.33
N LEU A 171 -9.36 7.14 9.81
CA LEU A 171 -9.61 8.36 9.05
C LEU A 171 -8.33 9.14 8.80
N SER A 172 -7.40 9.20 9.76
CA SER A 172 -6.12 9.89 9.62
C SER A 172 -5.21 9.27 8.56
N ALA A 173 -5.38 7.99 8.27
CA ALA A 173 -4.65 7.28 7.21
C ALA A 173 -5.40 7.33 5.87
N GLN A 174 -6.70 7.01 5.86
CA GLN A 174 -7.48 6.90 4.63
C GLN A 174 -7.79 8.24 3.97
N VAL A 175 -8.05 9.31 4.74
CA VAL A 175 -8.40 10.61 4.15
C VAL A 175 -7.21 11.22 3.41
N PRO A 176 -5.98 11.31 3.96
CA PRO A 176 -4.82 11.77 3.20
C PRO A 176 -4.52 10.91 1.98
N PHE A 177 -4.65 9.58 2.09
CA PHE A 177 -4.48 8.67 0.95
C PHE A 177 -5.49 8.98 -0.15
N PHE A 178 -6.78 9.09 0.17
CA PHE A 178 -7.82 9.47 -0.79
C PHE A 178 -7.54 10.84 -1.42
N LEU A 179 -7.16 11.84 -0.63
CA LEU A 179 -6.87 13.19 -1.12
C LEU A 179 -5.65 13.19 -2.06
N ALA A 180 -4.61 12.38 -1.78
CA ALA A 180 -3.45 12.23 -2.65
C ALA A 180 -3.85 11.65 -4.02
N GLN A 181 -4.68 10.60 -4.04
CA GLN A 181 -5.23 10.00 -5.26
C GLN A 181 -6.10 11.00 -6.05
N TRP A 182 -6.94 11.75 -5.33
CA TRP A 182 -7.77 12.77 -5.95
C TRP A 182 -6.93 13.91 -6.54
N ALA A 183 -5.93 14.39 -5.82
CA ALA A 183 -5.00 15.40 -6.32
C ALA A 183 -4.24 14.92 -7.56
N GLU A 184 -3.76 13.65 -7.56
CA GLU A 184 -3.12 13.05 -8.73
C GLU A 184 -4.05 13.06 -9.95
N SER A 185 -5.33 12.72 -9.76
CA SER A 185 -6.31 12.72 -10.86
C SER A 185 -6.50 14.09 -11.52
N LYS A 186 -6.16 15.19 -10.81
CA LYS A 186 -6.27 16.58 -11.28
C LYS A 186 -4.96 17.15 -11.78
N THR A 187 -3.85 16.82 -11.10
CA THR A 187 -2.52 17.41 -11.37
C THR A 187 -1.63 16.53 -12.25
N GLY A 188 -1.97 15.23 -12.37
CA GLY A 188 -1.14 14.22 -13.03
C GLY A 188 0.14 13.88 -12.26
N SER A 189 0.24 14.26 -10.98
CA SER A 189 1.40 13.97 -10.13
C SER A 189 0.94 13.59 -8.74
N MET A 190 1.37 12.43 -8.25
CA MET A 190 1.06 11.96 -6.91
C MET A 190 2.08 12.48 -5.90
N GLN A 191 1.60 12.99 -4.76
CA GLN A 191 2.43 13.43 -3.64
C GLN A 191 2.36 12.36 -2.55
N HIS A 192 3.50 11.69 -2.29
CA HIS A 192 3.60 10.64 -1.26
C HIS A 192 4.14 11.15 0.08
N SER A 193 4.52 12.42 0.14
CA SER A 193 5.17 12.98 1.32
C SER A 193 4.68 14.37 1.68
N LEU A 194 4.63 14.64 2.97
CA LEU A 194 4.39 15.99 3.51
C LEU A 194 5.69 16.79 3.42
N MET A 195 5.70 17.82 2.59
CA MET A 195 6.87 18.71 2.36
C MET A 195 8.17 17.97 1.96
N GLY A 196 8.10 16.72 1.46
CA GLY A 196 9.27 15.93 1.11
C GLY A 196 10.11 15.42 2.30
N LEU A 197 9.62 15.55 3.53
CA LEU A 197 10.34 15.15 4.75
C LEU A 197 9.77 13.90 5.41
N PHE A 198 8.45 13.72 5.39
CA PHE A 198 7.76 12.61 6.03
C PHE A 198 6.67 12.09 5.09
N GLY A 199 6.65 10.80 4.87
CA GLY A 199 5.76 10.16 3.91
C GLY A 199 5.27 8.78 4.34
N VAL A 200 4.77 8.05 3.37
CA VAL A 200 4.22 6.71 3.55
C VAL A 200 5.29 5.75 4.08
N THR A 201 6.51 5.80 3.52
CA THR A 201 7.63 4.94 3.91
C THR A 201 7.99 5.08 5.38
N GLU A 202 8.15 6.31 5.87
CA GLU A 202 8.47 6.57 7.29
C GLU A 202 7.37 6.04 8.20
N THR A 203 6.11 6.26 7.83
CA THR A 203 4.95 5.77 8.59
C THR A 203 4.94 4.24 8.67
N GLN A 204 5.15 3.55 7.55
CA GLN A 204 5.17 2.09 7.49
C GLN A 204 6.34 1.51 8.30
N LEU A 205 7.54 2.10 8.20
CA LEU A 205 8.69 1.68 8.99
C LEU A 205 8.48 1.89 10.49
N MET A 206 7.82 2.98 10.88
CA MET A 206 7.44 3.21 12.27
C MET A 206 6.46 2.13 12.76
N PHE A 207 5.48 1.72 11.95
CA PHE A 207 4.57 0.62 12.28
C PHE A 207 5.33 -0.70 12.47
N CYS A 208 6.26 -1.01 11.55
CA CYS A 208 7.13 -2.19 11.69
C CYS A 208 7.92 -2.14 13.00
N LEU A 209 8.50 -1.00 13.34
CA LEU A 209 9.29 -0.81 14.55
C LEU A 209 8.42 -0.99 15.81
N ILE A 210 7.22 -0.43 15.85
CA ILE A 210 6.30 -0.59 16.98
C ILE A 210 5.95 -2.06 17.19
N HIS A 211 5.63 -2.81 16.13
CA HIS A 211 5.39 -4.24 16.20
C HIS A 211 6.61 -5.02 16.74
N LEU A 212 7.82 -4.68 16.29
CA LEU A 212 9.05 -5.31 16.77
C LEU A 212 9.31 -4.98 18.23
N ILE A 213 9.11 -3.74 18.66
CA ILE A 213 9.22 -3.34 20.08
C ILE A 213 8.21 -4.13 20.91
N SER A 214 6.97 -4.25 20.47
CA SER A 214 5.91 -4.99 21.16
C SER A 214 6.13 -6.50 21.20
N ALA A 215 7.03 -7.03 20.37
CA ALA A 215 7.46 -8.42 20.48
C ALA A 215 8.41 -8.65 21.70
N TYR A 216 9.00 -7.60 22.25
CA TYR A 216 9.90 -7.67 23.41
C TYR A 216 9.29 -7.10 24.69
N LEU A 217 8.33 -6.18 24.58
CA LEU A 217 7.68 -5.55 25.72
C LEU A 217 6.33 -6.25 26.04
N PRO A 218 5.96 -6.33 27.34
CA PRO A 218 4.66 -6.84 27.70
C PRO A 218 3.54 -5.89 27.23
N CYS A 219 2.36 -6.43 26.93
CA CYS A 219 1.20 -5.63 26.51
C CYS A 219 0.82 -4.53 27.52
N SER A 220 1.05 -4.77 28.81
CA SER A 220 0.85 -3.78 29.89
C SER A 220 1.66 -2.50 29.72
N PHE A 221 2.78 -2.53 29.01
CA PHE A 221 3.57 -1.32 28.70
C PHE A 221 2.74 -0.26 27.99
N TRP A 222 1.93 -0.68 27.02
CA TRP A 222 1.10 0.25 26.25
C TRP A 222 -0.12 0.72 27.04
N THR A 223 -0.78 -0.16 27.79
CA THR A 223 -1.95 0.19 28.63
C THR A 223 -1.58 1.12 29.77
N GLU A 224 -0.44 0.94 30.42
CA GLU A 224 0.05 1.86 31.45
C GLU A 224 0.48 3.22 30.89
N THR A 225 0.98 3.25 29.65
CA THR A 225 1.41 4.48 29.01
C THR A 225 0.22 5.30 28.50
N VAL A 226 -0.79 4.63 27.93
CA VAL A 226 -2.00 5.27 27.41
C VAL A 226 -2.98 5.62 28.54
N GLY A 227 -3.18 4.72 29.53
CA GLY A 227 -4.10 4.95 30.65
C GLY A 227 -3.72 6.11 31.55
N ARG A 228 -2.43 6.44 31.68
CA ARG A 228 -1.99 7.64 32.41
C ARG A 228 -2.39 8.96 31.74
N SER A 229 -2.78 8.94 30.47
CA SER A 229 -3.21 10.15 29.76
C SER A 229 -4.69 10.46 29.97
N GLU A 230 -5.47 9.54 30.51
CA GLU A 230 -6.91 9.75 30.79
C GLU A 230 -7.18 10.27 32.21
N GLU A 231 -6.17 10.26 33.09
CA GLU A 231 -6.31 10.74 34.50
C GLU A 231 -5.84 12.21 34.68
N HIS A 232 -5.57 12.93 33.61
CA HIS A 232 -5.22 14.34 33.58
C HIS A 232 -6.13 15.09 32.57
#